data_0dbf9654166a00c1e4ae69b74f1e6504
#
_entry.id   0dbf9654166a00c1e4ae69b74f1e6504
#
_cell.length_a   1.000
_cell.length_b   1.000
_cell.length_c   1.000
_cell.angle_alpha   90.00
_cell.angle_beta   90.00
_cell.angle_gamma   90.00
#
_symmetry.space_group_name_H-M   'P 1'
#
loop_
_entity.id
_entity.type
_entity.pdbx_description
1 polymer ?
#
loop_
_entity_poly.entity_id
_entity_poly.type
_entity_poly.pdbx_seq_one_letter_code
_entity_poly.pdbx_strand_id
1 'polypeptide(L)'
;MYKLAFFVPASHVEVVKAAVFAAGGGRIGDYDHCAWQTLGQGQFRPLDGSQPYLGQSGQVEVVEEWKVELVVADDLIAQVVAALRQSHPYETPAYETWRLAEF
;
A
#
# COMPACT_ATOMS: atom_id res chain seq x y z
N MET A 1 4.44 -2.50 17.22
CA MET A 1 3.32 -2.19 16.32
C MET A 1 3.73 -1.12 15.34
N TYR A 2 3.50 -1.38 14.08
CA TYR A 2 3.73 -0.42 13.00
C TYR A 2 2.44 0.06 12.41
N LYS A 3 2.42 1.30 11.96
CA LYS A 3 1.42 1.80 11.02
C LYS A 3 1.97 1.59 9.62
N LEU A 4 1.15 1.01 8.75
CA LEU A 4 1.45 0.90 7.32
C LEU A 4 0.44 1.74 6.56
N ALA A 5 0.93 2.58 5.66
CA ALA A 5 0.09 3.28 4.70
C ALA A 5 0.59 2.99 3.30
N PHE A 6 -0.31 2.72 2.37
CA PHE A 6 0.06 2.52 0.98
C PHE A 6 -0.98 3.15 0.05
N PHE A 7 -0.54 3.41 -1.17
CA PHE A 7 -1.35 4.08 -2.19
C PHE A 7 -1.53 3.14 -3.36
N VAL A 8 -2.77 2.92 -3.78
CA VAL A 8 -3.07 1.89 -4.77
C VAL A 8 -4.20 2.36 -5.70
N PRO A 9 -4.10 2.10 -7.02
CA PRO A 9 -5.18 2.46 -7.93
C PRO A 9 -6.45 1.66 -7.63
N ALA A 10 -7.60 2.25 -7.94
CA ALA A 10 -8.89 1.67 -7.65
C ALA A 10 -9.05 0.24 -8.21
N SER A 11 -8.40 -0.03 -9.34
CA SER A 11 -8.45 -1.35 -10.00
C SER A 11 -7.86 -2.48 -9.14
N HIS A 12 -6.99 -2.17 -8.18
CA HIS A 12 -6.23 -3.16 -7.42
C HIS A 12 -6.41 -3.03 -5.90
N VAL A 13 -7.21 -2.09 -5.42
CA VAL A 13 -7.31 -1.83 -3.98
C VAL A 13 -7.75 -3.07 -3.21
N GLU A 14 -8.74 -3.82 -3.69
CA GLU A 14 -9.24 -4.99 -2.97
C GLU A 14 -8.25 -6.15 -3.01
N VAL A 15 -7.60 -6.41 -4.14
CA VAL A 15 -6.65 -7.50 -4.24
C VAL A 15 -5.40 -7.24 -3.39
N VAL A 16 -4.93 -6.01 -3.33
CA VAL A 16 -3.78 -5.66 -2.49
C VAL A 16 -4.13 -5.73 -1.01
N LYS A 17 -5.30 -5.21 -0.62
CA LYS A 17 -5.79 -5.34 0.76
C LYS A 17 -5.88 -6.81 1.17
N ALA A 18 -6.45 -7.66 0.32
CA ALA A 18 -6.57 -9.09 0.62
C ALA A 18 -5.22 -9.73 0.86
N ALA A 19 -4.20 -9.41 0.06
CA ALA A 19 -2.85 -9.94 0.24
C ALA A 19 -2.23 -9.46 1.56
N VAL A 20 -2.40 -8.19 1.90
CA VAL A 20 -1.89 -7.61 3.13
C VAL A 20 -2.54 -8.25 4.36
N PHE A 21 -3.85 -8.44 4.33
CA PHE A 21 -4.58 -9.11 5.42
C PHE A 21 -4.17 -10.58 5.55
N ALA A 22 -4.02 -11.28 4.44
CA ALA A 22 -3.60 -12.69 4.45
C ALA A 22 -2.22 -12.86 5.07
N ALA A 23 -1.33 -11.89 4.89
CA ALA A 23 0.00 -11.90 5.49
C ALA A 23 0.02 -11.52 6.98
N GLY A 24 -1.10 -11.09 7.53
CA GLY A 24 -1.26 -10.80 8.95
C GLY A 24 -1.44 -9.35 9.33
N GLY A 25 -1.53 -8.44 8.34
CA GLY A 25 -1.80 -7.03 8.64
C GLY A 25 -3.24 -6.81 9.09
N GLY A 26 -3.49 -5.70 9.80
CA GLY A 26 -4.83 -5.26 10.14
C GLY A 26 -5.49 -6.00 11.29
N ARG A 27 -4.72 -6.48 12.24
CA ARG A 27 -5.27 -7.16 13.43
C ARG A 27 -5.25 -6.24 14.64
N ILE A 28 -6.39 -6.08 15.27
CA ILE A 28 -6.55 -5.30 16.50
C ILE A 28 -7.42 -6.10 17.46
N GLY A 29 -6.81 -6.58 18.56
CA GLY A 29 -7.51 -7.42 19.53
C GLY A 29 -8.12 -8.66 18.87
N ASP A 30 -9.41 -8.85 19.00
CA ASP A 30 -10.14 -9.98 18.43
C ASP A 30 -10.71 -9.69 17.04
N TYR A 31 -10.21 -8.64 16.37
CA TYR A 31 -10.66 -8.27 15.02
C TYR A 31 -9.52 -8.37 14.03
N ASP A 32 -9.83 -8.83 12.82
CA ASP A 32 -8.91 -8.79 11.70
C ASP A 32 -9.52 -7.94 10.56
N HIS A 33 -8.80 -7.83 9.45
CA HIS A 33 -9.22 -7.01 8.30
C HIS A 33 -9.50 -5.55 8.67
N CYS A 34 -8.84 -5.06 9.72
CA CYS A 34 -9.00 -3.68 10.15
C CYS A 34 -8.18 -2.75 9.27
N ALA A 35 -8.86 -1.83 8.61
CA ALA A 35 -8.22 -0.85 7.74
C ALA A 35 -9.09 0.38 7.60
N TRP A 36 -8.46 1.48 7.28
CA TRP A 36 -9.11 2.71 6.87
C TRP A 36 -8.64 3.04 5.46
N GLN A 37 -9.51 3.57 4.60
CA GLN A 37 -9.07 4.01 3.29
C GLN A 37 -9.75 5.31 2.89
N THR A 38 -9.01 6.13 2.14
CA THR A 38 -9.43 7.44 1.67
C THR A 38 -9.13 7.55 0.19
N LEU A 39 -10.10 8.00 -0.59
CA LEU A 39 -9.93 8.22 -2.01
C LEU A 39 -9.25 9.56 -2.25
N GLY A 40 -8.28 9.58 -3.16
CA GLY A 40 -7.56 10.78 -3.54
C GLY A 40 -6.98 10.67 -4.93
N GLN A 41 -6.12 11.61 -5.25
CA GLN A 41 -5.41 11.65 -6.53
C GLN A 41 -3.91 11.48 -6.28
N GLY A 42 -3.32 10.46 -6.91
CA GLY A 42 -1.89 10.30 -6.96
C GLY A 42 -1.31 10.96 -8.21
N GLN A 43 -0.04 11.31 -8.15
CA GLN A 43 0.64 11.94 -9.26
C GLN A 43 2.08 11.45 -9.33
N PHE A 44 2.53 11.17 -10.54
CA PHE A 44 3.92 10.77 -10.76
C PHE A 44 4.30 11.07 -12.22
N ARG A 45 5.60 11.08 -12.47
CA ARG A 45 6.13 11.21 -13.83
C ARG A 45 7.18 10.14 -14.06
N PRO A 46 6.95 9.17 -14.96
CA PRO A 46 7.97 8.19 -15.28
C PRO A 46 9.20 8.85 -15.88
N LEU A 47 10.37 8.44 -15.41
CA LEU A 47 11.66 8.89 -15.94
C LEU A 47 12.22 7.85 -16.88
N ASP A 48 13.29 8.22 -17.61
CA ASP A 48 13.99 7.30 -18.51
C ASP A 48 14.46 6.07 -17.73
N GLY A 49 14.28 4.89 -18.31
CA GLY A 49 14.64 3.64 -17.67
C GLY A 49 13.56 3.01 -16.81
N SER A 50 12.45 3.71 -16.54
CA SER A 50 11.31 3.14 -15.82
C SER A 50 10.48 2.23 -16.74
N GLN A 51 9.72 1.31 -16.12
CA GLN A 51 8.76 0.45 -16.80
C GLN A 51 7.41 0.62 -16.10
N PRO A 52 6.71 1.73 -16.34
CA PRO A 52 5.51 2.04 -15.59
C PRO A 52 4.34 1.15 -15.99
N TYR A 53 3.53 0.79 -14.99
CA TYR A 53 2.24 0.13 -15.20
C TYR A 53 1.26 1.08 -15.92
N LEU A 54 1.29 2.38 -15.55
CA LEU A 54 0.49 3.44 -16.15
C LEU A 54 1.43 4.60 -16.51
N GLY A 55 1.09 5.33 -17.57
CA GLY A 55 1.78 6.54 -17.95
C GLY A 55 2.93 6.31 -18.92
N GLN A 56 3.50 7.40 -19.37
CA GLN A 56 4.59 7.42 -20.36
C GLN A 56 5.75 8.24 -19.84
N SER A 57 6.96 7.85 -20.27
CA SER A 57 8.18 8.55 -19.89
C SER A 57 8.08 10.05 -20.18
N GLY A 58 8.45 10.86 -19.19
CA GLY A 58 8.49 12.31 -19.30
C GLY A 58 7.16 13.02 -19.16
N GLN A 59 6.06 12.29 -18.98
CA GLN A 59 4.72 12.89 -18.85
C GLN A 59 4.18 12.70 -17.43
N VAL A 60 3.64 13.78 -16.86
CA VAL A 60 2.97 13.71 -15.55
C VAL A 60 1.65 12.96 -15.71
N GLU A 61 1.48 11.94 -14.87
CA GLU A 61 0.26 11.13 -14.80
C GLU A 61 -0.48 11.44 -13.51
N VAL A 62 -1.79 11.65 -13.60
CA VAL A 62 -2.66 11.83 -12.44
C VAL A 62 -3.62 10.65 -12.39
N VAL A 63 -3.67 9.95 -11.27
CA VAL A 63 -4.41 8.70 -11.12
C VAL A 63 -5.28 8.76 -9.88
N GLU A 64 -6.51 8.30 -9.99
CA GLU A 64 -7.35 8.07 -8.84
C GLU A 64 -6.78 6.92 -8.02
N GLU A 65 -6.48 7.18 -6.76
CA GLU A 65 -5.86 6.22 -5.86
C GLU A 65 -6.54 6.22 -4.51
N TRP A 66 -6.52 5.05 -3.86
CA TRP A 66 -6.89 4.92 -2.46
C TRP A 66 -5.65 4.93 -1.60
N LYS A 67 -5.68 5.71 -0.53
CA LYS A 67 -4.72 5.59 0.57
C LYS A 67 -5.31 4.60 1.56
N VAL A 68 -4.62 3.49 1.79
CA VAL A 68 -5.05 2.46 2.74
C VAL A 68 -4.13 2.51 3.95
N GLU A 69 -4.70 2.49 5.14
CA GLU A 69 -3.96 2.58 6.39
C GLU A 69 -4.38 1.45 7.31
N LEU A 70 -3.42 0.81 7.94
CA LEU A 70 -3.65 -0.29 8.87
C LEU A 70 -2.48 -0.43 9.83
N VAL A 71 -2.65 -1.24 10.86
CA VAL A 71 -1.57 -1.55 11.80
C VAL A 71 -1.05 -2.96 11.58
N VAL A 72 0.22 -3.16 11.91
CA VAL A 72 0.89 -4.44 11.71
C VAL A 72 1.80 -4.72 12.90
N ALA A 73 1.74 -5.95 13.41
CA ALA A 73 2.62 -6.37 14.50
C ALA A 73 4.09 -6.37 14.07
N ASP A 74 4.99 -6.15 15.02
CA ASP A 74 6.42 -6.03 14.76
C ASP A 74 7.00 -7.26 14.05
N ASP A 75 6.58 -8.46 14.45
CA ASP A 75 7.08 -9.70 13.87
C ASP A 75 6.48 -10.03 12.50
N LEU A 76 5.49 -9.30 12.05
CA LEU A 76 4.81 -9.55 10.77
C LEU A 76 5.10 -8.49 9.71
N ILE A 77 5.72 -7.36 10.06
CA ILE A 77 5.84 -6.22 9.14
C ILE A 77 6.60 -6.59 7.86
N ALA A 78 7.67 -7.37 7.98
CA ALA A 78 8.47 -7.73 6.80
C ALA A 78 7.65 -8.55 5.79
N GLN A 79 6.90 -9.55 6.27
CA GLN A 79 6.08 -10.39 5.39
C GLN A 79 4.87 -9.64 4.84
N VAL A 80 4.31 -8.72 5.60
CA VAL A 80 3.19 -7.90 5.14
C VAL A 80 3.64 -6.95 4.02
N VAL A 81 4.80 -6.31 4.18
CA VAL A 81 5.36 -5.44 3.14
C VAL A 81 5.71 -6.25 1.89
N ALA A 82 6.24 -7.47 2.05
CA ALA A 82 6.51 -8.34 0.91
C ALA A 82 5.23 -8.68 0.14
N ALA A 83 4.15 -8.99 0.84
CA ALA A 83 2.86 -9.26 0.21
C ALA A 83 2.29 -8.03 -0.50
N LEU A 84 2.44 -6.85 0.09
CA LEU A 84 2.07 -5.59 -0.52
C LEU A 84 2.79 -5.41 -1.86
N ARG A 85 4.11 -5.57 -1.86
CA ARG A 85 4.93 -5.35 -3.06
C ARG A 85 4.62 -6.36 -4.16
N GLN A 86 4.36 -7.61 -3.80
CA GLN A 86 4.05 -8.67 -4.77
C GLN A 86 2.69 -8.48 -5.43
N SER A 87 1.71 -7.96 -4.70
CA SER A 87 0.35 -7.80 -5.20
C SER A 87 0.08 -6.46 -5.87
N HIS A 88 0.92 -5.45 -5.59
CA HIS A 88 0.74 -4.11 -6.12
C HIS A 88 1.14 -4.06 -7.60
N PRO A 89 0.36 -3.38 -8.47
CA PRO A 89 0.65 -3.34 -9.91
C PRO A 89 1.83 -2.46 -10.28
N TYR A 90 2.24 -1.52 -9.41
CA TYR A 90 3.31 -0.58 -9.74
C TYR A 90 4.69 -1.21 -9.55
N GLU A 91 5.60 -0.85 -10.44
CA GLU A 91 7.02 -1.21 -10.34
C GLU A 91 7.62 -0.76 -9.00
N THR A 92 7.30 0.46 -8.58
CA THR A 92 7.75 1.05 -7.33
C THR A 92 6.55 1.62 -6.59
N PRO A 93 5.85 0.81 -5.80
CA PRO A 93 4.67 1.30 -5.08
C PRO A 93 5.05 2.29 -3.98
N ALA A 94 4.21 3.30 -3.78
CA ALA A 94 4.38 4.23 -2.68
C ALA A 94 3.77 3.63 -1.42
N TYR A 95 4.58 3.45 -0.40
CA TYR A 95 4.13 3.00 0.92
C TYR A 95 5.07 3.53 1.99
N GLU A 96 4.55 3.60 3.20
CA GLU A 96 5.29 4.13 4.33
C GLU A 96 4.98 3.29 5.55
N THR A 97 5.99 3.09 6.40
CA THR A 97 5.81 2.44 7.70
C THR A 97 6.44 3.32 8.76
N TRP A 98 5.81 3.36 9.93
CA TRP A 98 6.42 4.01 11.08
C TRP A 98 6.00 3.30 12.36
N ARG A 99 6.91 3.34 13.32
CA ARG A 99 6.68 2.69 14.60
C ARG A 99 5.72 3.51 15.44
N LEU A 100 4.74 2.84 16.02
CA LEU A 100 3.76 3.48 16.89
C LEU A 100 4.20 3.39 18.35
N ALA A 101 3.96 4.47 19.09
CA ALA A 101 4.14 4.45 20.53
C ALA A 101 3.01 3.64 21.17
N GLU A 102 3.31 2.98 22.26
CA GLU A 102 2.35 2.19 23.03
C GLU A 102 2.06 2.88 24.36
N PHE A 103 0.82 2.85 24.78
CA PHE A 103 0.38 3.44 26.05
C PHE A 103 -0.38 2.43 26.88
#